data_d6e60eb3d17bccf1395ed60e66805ec7
#
_entry.id   d6e60eb3d17bccf1395ed60e66805ec7
#
_cell.length_a   1.000
_cell.length_b   1.000
_cell.length_c   1.000
_cell.angle_alpha   90.00
_cell.angle_beta   90.00
_cell.angle_gamma   90.00
#
_symmetry.space_group_name_H-M   'P 1'
#
loop_
_entity.id
_entity.type
_entity.pdbx_description
1 polymer ?
#
loop_
_entity_poly.entity_id
_entity_poly.type
_entity_poly.pdbx_seq_one_letter_code
_entity_poly.pdbx_strand_id
1 'polypeptide(L)'
;MRQEAYYCTAEELVKLGKDAIPPQLISNTHLIYSSPATLAFNSPGAEGFGVKRAGLAVPGSIMLIVAPGCCGRNTSMISSMREYHDRFFYLLMDETDIVTGRHLKKIPKAVKEICEGREEKPSVVMICITCVDALLGTDMERICRRATEEAGLPVRPCYMYALTREGRKPPMVHVRQSIYSLLEPKKKKGNVVNLLGFFSPLVDDCELYDLLKDAGVRTVHEISRCQDYDEYLTMAEANFNLVLHPEARFAAEDFHDRLKIPFIELTRLYQIDKIASQYRAFGAALGVQFSDVEVREQARRAVEKFRQACPDASFAVGECMNGDAFELSLALVRYGFQVKEIYGTLTAENFVYLKQLAAVSPETKVFSNLEPTLLYYDAKGSKVNLTIGKDAGYYHPGCPNVVWNQDRQPYGYAGVRRLFEALLAAKEEA
;
A
#
# COMPACT_ATOMS: atom_id res chain seq x y z
N MET A 1 39.06 4.39 -5.84
CA MET A 1 37.89 4.27 -6.72
C MET A 1 36.80 5.16 -6.11
N ARG A 2 36.17 6.03 -6.87
CA ARG A 2 34.99 6.78 -6.41
C ARG A 2 33.91 5.73 -6.14
N GLN A 3 33.33 5.75 -4.97
CA GLN A 3 32.17 4.92 -4.68
C GLN A 3 30.98 5.53 -5.44
N GLU A 4 30.25 4.72 -6.19
CA GLU A 4 29.11 5.13 -6.99
C GLU A 4 27.87 4.32 -6.58
N ALA A 5 26.69 4.91 -6.75
CA ALA A 5 25.45 4.20 -6.50
C ALA A 5 25.29 3.04 -7.48
N TYR A 6 24.95 1.87 -6.98
CA TYR A 6 24.70 0.68 -7.80
C TYR A 6 23.38 0.83 -8.57
N TYR A 7 23.42 0.51 -9.84
CA TYR A 7 22.23 0.40 -10.70
C TYR A 7 22.45 -0.64 -11.78
N CYS A 8 21.35 -1.08 -12.39
CA CYS A 8 21.37 -1.78 -13.67
C CYS A 8 20.47 -1.02 -14.65
N THR A 9 20.74 -1.14 -15.94
CA THR A 9 19.82 -0.65 -16.97
C THR A 9 18.66 -1.64 -17.16
N ALA A 10 17.53 -1.14 -17.69
CA ALA A 10 16.38 -1.99 -18.00
C ALA A 10 16.77 -3.14 -18.95
N GLU A 11 17.63 -2.86 -19.95
CA GLU A 11 18.13 -3.85 -20.89
C GLU A 11 18.96 -4.94 -20.21
N GLU A 12 19.91 -4.55 -19.33
CA GLU A 12 20.76 -5.49 -18.59
C GLU A 12 19.92 -6.44 -17.73
N LEU A 13 18.93 -5.90 -17.02
CA LEU A 13 18.05 -6.70 -16.17
C LEU A 13 17.21 -7.72 -16.97
N VAL A 14 16.75 -7.33 -18.16
CA VAL A 14 15.99 -8.23 -19.03
C VAL A 14 16.90 -9.31 -19.63
N LYS A 15 18.15 -8.99 -19.95
CA LYS A 15 19.15 -9.97 -20.43
C LYS A 15 19.50 -11.00 -19.34
N LEU A 16 19.57 -10.57 -18.08
CA LEU A 16 19.78 -11.47 -16.94
C LEU A 16 18.58 -12.41 -16.72
N GLY A 17 17.36 -11.89 -16.95
CA GLY A 17 16.11 -12.62 -16.70
C GLY A 17 15.66 -12.55 -15.25
N LYS A 18 14.39 -12.87 -15.03
CA LYS A 18 13.73 -12.70 -13.72
C LYS A 18 14.34 -13.54 -12.58
N ASP A 19 14.97 -14.65 -12.92
CA ASP A 19 15.53 -15.60 -11.94
C ASP A 19 17.00 -15.28 -11.59
N ALA A 20 17.61 -14.31 -12.31
CA ALA A 20 19.01 -13.88 -12.10
C ALA A 20 19.12 -12.38 -11.79
N ILE A 21 18.06 -11.78 -11.27
CA ILE A 21 18.07 -10.37 -10.84
C ILE A 21 19.08 -10.21 -9.69
N PRO A 22 19.96 -9.20 -9.75
CA PRO A 22 20.90 -8.93 -8.67
C PRO A 22 20.19 -8.74 -7.33
N PRO A 23 20.68 -9.35 -6.24
CA PRO A 23 20.08 -9.26 -4.91
C PRO A 23 19.85 -7.81 -4.44
N GLN A 24 20.69 -6.90 -4.90
CA GLN A 24 20.61 -5.46 -4.61
C GLN A 24 19.31 -4.82 -5.07
N LEU A 25 18.66 -5.38 -6.08
CA LEU A 25 17.42 -4.85 -6.68
C LEU A 25 16.16 -5.60 -6.25
N ILE A 26 16.29 -6.58 -5.37
CA ILE A 26 15.19 -7.43 -4.89
C ILE A 26 14.90 -7.13 -3.41
N SER A 27 13.63 -6.99 -3.07
CA SER A 27 13.15 -6.59 -1.75
C SER A 27 13.31 -7.60 -0.66
N ASN A 28 13.94 -8.67 -0.63
CA ASN A 28 13.73 -9.55 0.54
C ASN A 28 14.75 -10.64 0.77
N THR A 29 15.97 -10.42 0.35
CA THR A 29 16.84 -11.56 0.40
C THR A 29 17.52 -11.79 1.73
N HIS A 30 17.75 -10.87 2.64
CA HIS A 30 18.42 -11.24 3.91
C HIS A 30 18.35 -10.16 4.98
N LEU A 31 18.93 -9.00 4.78
CA LEU A 31 18.99 -7.93 5.75
C LEU A 31 18.19 -6.73 5.23
N ILE A 32 17.57 -6.04 6.13
CA ILE A 32 16.94 -4.76 5.76
C ILE A 32 18.03 -3.72 5.71
N TYR A 33 18.44 -3.37 4.51
CA TYR A 33 19.25 -2.20 4.26
C TYR A 33 18.36 -1.02 3.99
N SER A 34 18.79 0.16 4.46
CA SER A 34 18.08 1.40 4.21
C SER A 34 19.05 2.42 3.65
N SER A 35 18.73 2.93 2.48
CA SER A 35 19.38 4.13 1.97
C SER A 35 18.99 5.35 2.81
N PRO A 36 19.71 6.48 2.73
CA PRO A 36 19.34 7.72 3.41
C PRO A 36 17.92 8.19 3.07
N ALA A 37 17.49 8.03 1.81
CA ALA A 37 16.14 8.34 1.40
C ALA A 37 15.11 7.49 2.13
N THR A 38 15.33 6.19 2.28
CA THR A 38 14.43 5.29 3.02
C THR A 38 14.21 5.77 4.46
N LEU A 39 15.24 6.26 5.13
CA LEU A 39 15.12 6.83 6.46
C LEU A 39 14.30 8.13 6.45
N ALA A 40 14.41 8.94 5.42
CA ALA A 40 13.70 10.21 5.29
C ALA A 40 12.20 10.04 5.01
N PHE A 41 11.81 9.07 4.17
CA PHE A 41 10.43 8.92 3.73
C PHE A 41 9.71 7.66 4.24
N ASN A 42 10.44 6.62 4.65
CA ASN A 42 9.89 5.40 5.28
C ASN A 42 10.10 5.37 6.79
N SER A 43 10.53 6.48 7.37
CA SER A 43 10.61 6.55 8.82
C SER A 43 9.23 6.31 9.42
N PRO A 44 9.17 5.69 10.59
CA PRO A 44 7.91 5.50 11.30
C PRO A 44 7.29 6.87 11.59
N GLY A 45 6.14 7.15 11.03
CA GLY A 45 5.50 8.46 11.05
C GLY A 45 5.61 9.23 9.73
N ALA A 46 6.33 8.70 8.72
CA ALA A 46 6.19 9.18 7.36
C ALA A 46 4.74 8.99 6.89
N GLU A 47 4.29 9.86 6.00
CA GLU A 47 2.97 9.75 5.39
C GLU A 47 2.80 8.39 4.73
N GLY A 48 1.63 7.80 4.87
CA GLY A 48 1.28 6.50 4.32
C GLY A 48 0.64 5.56 5.34
N PHE A 49 0.03 4.51 4.83
CA PHE A 49 -0.61 3.48 5.64
C PHE A 49 0.43 2.44 6.10
N GLY A 50 0.91 2.60 7.31
CA GLY A 50 1.66 1.54 7.98
C GLY A 50 0.73 0.54 8.68
N VAL A 51 1.29 -0.58 9.12
CA VAL A 51 0.56 -1.66 9.83
C VAL A 51 -0.31 -1.15 10.98
N LYS A 52 0.15 -0.14 11.72
CA LYS A 52 -0.61 0.45 12.83
C LYS A 52 -1.89 1.15 12.36
N ARG A 53 -1.81 1.96 11.31
CA ARG A 53 -3.00 2.61 10.72
C ARG A 53 -3.93 1.57 10.09
N ALA A 54 -3.37 0.62 9.37
CA ALA A 54 -4.13 -0.48 8.76
C ALA A 54 -4.90 -1.30 9.81
N GLY A 55 -4.29 -1.61 10.94
CA GLY A 55 -4.97 -2.31 12.04
C GLY A 55 -6.12 -1.52 12.65
N LEU A 56 -6.10 -0.19 12.53
CA LEU A 56 -7.17 0.70 12.98
C LEU A 56 -8.22 1.03 11.89
N ALA A 57 -8.17 0.38 10.74
CA ALA A 57 -9.15 0.58 9.68
C ALA A 57 -10.56 0.08 10.04
N VAL A 58 -10.66 -0.88 10.97
CA VAL A 58 -11.96 -1.32 11.48
C VAL A 58 -12.59 -0.22 12.32
N PRO A 59 -13.83 0.22 12.06
CA PRO A 59 -14.50 1.26 12.84
C PRO A 59 -14.60 0.92 14.32
N GLY A 60 -14.31 1.88 15.19
CA GLY A 60 -14.33 1.70 16.64
C GLY A 60 -13.21 0.83 17.22
N SER A 61 -12.26 0.34 16.40
CA SER A 61 -11.12 -0.43 16.89
C SER A 61 -10.11 0.43 17.64
N ILE A 62 -9.38 -0.17 18.54
CA ILE A 62 -8.23 0.40 19.24
C ILE A 62 -7.01 -0.48 19.08
N MET A 63 -5.83 0.06 19.36
CA MET A 63 -4.58 -0.67 19.25
C MET A 63 -3.81 -0.65 20.57
N LEU A 64 -3.47 -1.84 21.08
CA LEU A 64 -2.54 -2.03 22.17
C LEU A 64 -1.16 -2.38 21.60
N ILE A 65 -0.20 -1.51 21.79
CA ILE A 65 1.20 -1.73 21.39
C ILE A 65 1.92 -2.39 22.55
N VAL A 66 2.47 -3.56 22.31
CA VAL A 66 3.25 -4.33 23.31
C VAL A 66 4.72 -4.27 22.92
N ALA A 67 5.50 -3.48 23.64
CA ALA A 67 6.88 -3.24 23.24
C ALA A 67 7.73 -2.53 24.32
N PRO A 68 9.06 -2.56 24.18
CA PRO A 68 9.95 -1.65 24.89
C PRO A 68 9.69 -0.18 24.52
N GLY A 69 10.05 0.76 25.41
CA GLY A 69 9.74 2.18 25.26
C GLY A 69 10.17 2.85 23.94
N CYS A 70 11.24 2.35 23.32
CA CYS A 70 11.72 2.87 22.05
C CYS A 70 10.74 2.67 20.86
N CYS A 71 9.93 1.61 20.88
CA CYS A 71 8.99 1.30 19.79
C CYS A 71 7.74 2.19 19.81
N GLY A 72 7.47 2.91 20.90
CA GLY A 72 6.34 3.84 21.00
C GLY A 72 6.56 5.19 20.32
N ARG A 73 7.81 5.57 20.09
CA ARG A 73 8.16 6.90 19.60
C ARG A 73 7.43 7.30 18.32
N ASN A 74 7.26 6.37 17.42
CA ASN A 74 6.61 6.60 16.13
C ASN A 74 5.08 6.65 16.22
N THR A 75 4.52 6.13 17.30
CA THR A 75 3.07 6.11 17.53
C THR A 75 2.57 7.49 17.91
N SER A 76 3.42 8.32 18.57
CA SER A 76 3.06 9.69 18.94
C SER A 76 2.67 10.54 17.74
N MET A 77 3.33 10.36 16.58
CA MET A 77 2.99 11.09 15.36
C MET A 77 1.63 10.67 14.80
N ILE A 78 1.32 9.37 14.80
CA ILE A 78 0.03 8.88 14.31
C ILE A 78 -1.09 9.28 15.29
N SER A 79 -0.85 9.17 16.59
CA SER A 79 -1.84 9.54 17.62
C SER A 79 -2.14 11.05 17.65
N SER A 80 -1.27 11.90 17.12
CA SER A 80 -1.54 13.33 16.95
C SER A 80 -2.51 13.63 15.81
N MET A 81 -2.73 12.69 14.89
CA MET A 81 -3.73 12.82 13.83
C MET A 81 -5.13 12.65 14.43
N ARG A 82 -6.05 13.55 14.07
CA ARG A 82 -7.41 13.61 14.64
C ARG A 82 -8.16 12.27 14.60
N GLU A 83 -7.98 11.50 13.52
CA GLU A 83 -8.67 10.22 13.29
C GLU A 83 -8.19 9.10 14.21
N TYR A 84 -6.99 9.24 14.78
CA TYR A 84 -6.33 8.22 15.60
C TYR A 84 -6.12 8.66 17.04
N HIS A 85 -6.58 9.87 17.40
CA HIS A 85 -6.52 10.35 18.77
C HIS A 85 -7.25 9.38 19.70
N ASP A 86 -6.67 9.09 20.85
CA ASP A 86 -7.21 8.18 21.87
C ASP A 86 -7.46 6.71 21.43
N ARG A 87 -6.89 6.31 20.29
CA ARG A 87 -7.01 4.93 19.80
C ARG A 87 -5.78 4.06 20.06
N PHE A 88 -4.68 4.63 20.57
CA PHE A 88 -3.46 3.90 20.88
C PHE A 88 -3.25 3.78 22.38
N PHE A 89 -2.95 2.55 22.81
CA PHE A 89 -2.56 2.19 24.18
C PHE A 89 -1.20 1.51 24.14
N TYR A 90 -0.48 1.59 25.23
CA TYR A 90 0.89 1.11 25.30
C TYR A 90 1.11 0.22 26.53
N LEU A 91 1.45 -1.03 26.30
CA LEU A 91 1.93 -1.95 27.33
C LEU A 91 3.45 -1.99 27.28
N LEU A 92 4.08 -1.31 28.22
CA LEU A 92 5.52 -1.26 28.32
C LEU A 92 6.09 -2.60 28.76
N MET A 93 7.06 -3.09 28.02
CA MET A 93 7.85 -4.27 28.35
C MET A 93 9.20 -3.83 28.91
N ASP A 94 9.54 -4.34 30.10
CA ASP A 94 10.87 -4.23 30.70
C ASP A 94 11.73 -5.49 30.42
N GLU A 95 12.99 -5.46 30.78
CA GLU A 95 13.92 -6.59 30.62
C GLU A 95 13.44 -7.85 31.36
N THR A 96 12.82 -7.68 32.53
CA THR A 96 12.28 -8.79 33.30
C THR A 96 11.09 -9.45 32.58
N ASP A 97 10.25 -8.62 31.93
CA ASP A 97 9.14 -9.12 31.12
C ASP A 97 9.64 -9.99 29.97
N ILE A 98 10.70 -9.53 29.30
CA ILE A 98 11.31 -10.24 28.16
C ILE A 98 11.90 -11.57 28.62
N VAL A 99 12.74 -11.56 29.65
CA VAL A 99 13.44 -12.75 30.14
C VAL A 99 12.48 -13.80 30.73
N THR A 100 11.45 -13.36 31.44
CA THR A 100 10.52 -14.26 32.16
C THR A 100 9.24 -14.58 31.38
N GLY A 101 8.99 -13.92 30.24
CA GLY A 101 7.72 -14.01 29.53
C GLY A 101 6.51 -13.45 30.31
N ARG A 102 6.74 -12.64 31.34
CA ARG A 102 5.68 -12.09 32.20
C ARG A 102 4.69 -11.22 31.43
N HIS A 103 5.15 -10.52 30.38
CA HIS A 103 4.29 -9.70 29.52
C HIS A 103 3.14 -10.49 28.88
N LEU A 104 3.33 -11.79 28.60
CA LEU A 104 2.27 -12.64 28.03
C LEU A 104 1.05 -12.78 28.96
N LYS A 105 1.25 -12.67 30.28
CA LYS A 105 0.18 -12.66 31.28
C LYS A 105 -0.39 -11.24 31.48
N LYS A 106 0.39 -10.21 31.21
CA LYS A 106 -0.05 -8.82 31.30
C LYS A 106 -0.98 -8.42 30.16
N ILE A 107 -0.78 -8.97 28.94
CA ILE A 107 -1.54 -8.57 27.75
C ILE A 107 -3.06 -8.74 27.92
N PRO A 108 -3.62 -9.92 28.29
CA PRO A 108 -5.06 -10.05 28.49
C PRO A 108 -5.61 -9.12 29.56
N LYS A 109 -4.87 -8.92 30.66
CA LYS A 109 -5.25 -8.00 31.71
C LYS A 109 -5.29 -6.55 31.26
N ALA A 110 -4.29 -6.11 30.47
CA ALA A 110 -4.24 -4.77 29.92
C ALA A 110 -5.41 -4.52 28.95
N VAL A 111 -5.74 -5.49 28.10
CA VAL A 111 -6.93 -5.42 27.23
C VAL A 111 -8.20 -5.22 28.04
N LYS A 112 -8.38 -6.02 29.07
CA LYS A 112 -9.56 -5.92 29.98
C LYS A 112 -9.62 -4.55 30.65
N GLU A 113 -8.52 -4.09 31.22
CA GLU A 113 -8.42 -2.79 31.91
C GLU A 113 -8.77 -1.63 30.98
N ILE A 114 -8.25 -1.64 29.74
CA ILE A 114 -8.57 -0.64 28.73
C ILE A 114 -10.08 -0.65 28.42
N CYS A 115 -10.68 -1.82 28.23
CA CYS A 115 -12.09 -1.95 27.89
C CYS A 115 -13.01 -1.50 29.05
N GLU A 116 -12.60 -1.73 30.28
CA GLU A 116 -13.34 -1.32 31.48
C GLU A 116 -13.19 0.18 31.78
N GLY A 117 -12.05 0.77 31.45
CA GLY A 117 -11.75 2.19 31.70
C GLY A 117 -12.30 3.16 30.65
N ARG A 118 -12.95 2.68 29.59
CA ARG A 118 -13.51 3.52 28.53
C ARG A 118 -15.03 3.66 28.69
N GLU A 119 -15.54 4.86 28.42
CA GLU A 119 -16.99 5.10 28.35
C GLU A 119 -17.64 4.31 27.21
N GLU A 120 -16.99 4.32 26.02
CA GLU A 120 -17.40 3.53 24.87
C GLU A 120 -16.48 2.32 24.71
N LYS A 121 -17.06 1.11 24.72
CA LYS A 121 -16.32 -0.11 24.47
C LYS A 121 -15.82 -0.15 23.03
N PRO A 122 -14.55 -0.51 22.79
CA PRO A 122 -14.05 -0.68 21.43
C PRO A 122 -14.75 -1.85 20.73
N SER A 123 -14.89 -1.76 19.41
CA SER A 123 -15.41 -2.85 18.58
C SER A 123 -14.41 -4.03 18.52
N VAL A 124 -13.13 -3.72 18.46
CA VAL A 124 -12.01 -4.66 18.35
C VAL A 124 -10.79 -4.10 19.03
N VAL A 125 -9.99 -4.94 19.67
CA VAL A 125 -8.64 -4.59 20.10
C VAL A 125 -7.63 -5.25 19.19
N MET A 126 -6.79 -4.44 18.53
CA MET A 126 -5.66 -4.89 17.75
C MET A 126 -4.41 -4.90 18.63
N ILE A 127 -3.76 -6.04 18.79
CA ILE A 127 -2.49 -6.12 19.53
C ILE A 127 -1.33 -5.99 18.55
N CYS A 128 -0.67 -4.85 18.58
CA CYS A 128 0.52 -4.63 17.76
C CYS A 128 1.75 -5.14 18.51
N ILE A 129 2.38 -6.17 17.97
CA ILE A 129 3.62 -6.72 18.47
C ILE A 129 4.80 -6.30 17.64
N THR A 130 5.92 -6.15 18.29
CA THR A 130 7.18 -5.70 17.67
C THR A 130 8.11 -6.87 17.37
N CYS A 131 9.31 -6.54 16.88
CA CYS A 131 10.34 -7.53 16.61
C CYS A 131 10.77 -8.33 17.85
N VAL A 132 10.59 -7.82 19.07
CA VAL A 132 10.93 -8.54 20.29
C VAL A 132 10.12 -9.83 20.42
N ASP A 133 8.79 -9.75 20.31
CA ASP A 133 7.93 -10.93 20.35
C ASP A 133 8.16 -11.88 19.17
N ALA A 134 8.50 -11.31 18.02
CA ALA A 134 8.87 -12.10 16.84
C ALA A 134 10.14 -12.95 17.10
N LEU A 135 11.15 -12.37 17.74
CA LEU A 135 12.39 -13.05 18.13
C LEU A 135 12.18 -14.08 19.24
N LEU A 136 11.26 -13.79 20.16
CA LEU A 136 10.89 -14.72 21.25
C LEU A 136 10.01 -15.89 20.78
N GLY A 137 9.51 -15.86 19.52
CA GLY A 137 8.62 -16.88 19.01
C GLY A 137 7.25 -16.92 19.71
N THR A 138 6.75 -15.78 20.17
CA THR A 138 5.51 -15.68 20.92
C THR A 138 4.30 -16.13 20.10
N ASP A 139 3.48 -17.05 20.63
CA ASP A 139 2.19 -17.45 20.05
C ASP A 139 1.12 -16.38 20.35
N MET A 140 1.08 -15.35 19.51
CA MET A 140 0.14 -14.24 19.66
C MET A 140 -1.31 -14.64 19.38
N GLU A 141 -1.55 -15.61 18.54
CA GLU A 141 -2.91 -16.12 18.28
C GLU A 141 -3.53 -16.70 19.55
N ARG A 142 -2.77 -17.47 20.31
CA ARG A 142 -3.20 -18.01 21.60
C ARG A 142 -3.47 -16.90 22.62
N ILE A 143 -2.62 -15.87 22.66
CA ILE A 143 -2.79 -14.74 23.59
C ILE A 143 -4.02 -13.93 23.21
N CYS A 144 -4.24 -13.66 21.92
CA CYS A 144 -5.43 -12.94 21.45
C CYS A 144 -6.72 -13.71 21.74
N ARG A 145 -6.74 -15.04 21.57
CA ARG A 145 -7.91 -15.86 21.97
C ARG A 145 -8.22 -15.70 23.44
N ARG A 146 -7.21 -15.83 24.30
CA ARG A 146 -7.38 -15.66 25.75
C ARG A 146 -7.86 -14.24 26.10
N ALA A 147 -7.28 -13.21 25.47
CA ALA A 147 -7.70 -11.83 25.68
C ALA A 147 -9.16 -11.59 25.22
N THR A 148 -9.58 -12.24 24.13
CA THR A 148 -10.98 -12.23 23.65
C THR A 148 -11.92 -12.81 24.71
N GLU A 149 -11.56 -13.96 25.30
CA GLU A 149 -12.36 -14.61 26.35
C GLU A 149 -12.47 -13.73 27.61
N GLU A 150 -11.35 -13.12 28.03
CA GLU A 150 -11.31 -12.28 29.24
C GLU A 150 -12.02 -10.93 29.08
N ALA A 151 -11.96 -10.32 27.85
CA ALA A 151 -12.52 -8.99 27.59
C ALA A 151 -13.95 -9.04 27.01
N GLY A 152 -14.39 -10.19 26.49
CA GLY A 152 -15.72 -10.37 25.91
C GLY A 152 -15.92 -9.62 24.56
N LEU A 153 -14.82 -9.32 23.85
CA LEU A 153 -14.84 -8.67 22.54
C LEU A 153 -13.68 -9.20 21.67
N PRO A 154 -13.74 -9.06 20.33
CA PRO A 154 -12.70 -9.55 19.46
C PRO A 154 -11.34 -8.91 19.72
N VAL A 155 -10.31 -9.74 19.87
CA VAL A 155 -8.91 -9.32 19.94
C VAL A 155 -8.15 -10.00 18.82
N ARG A 156 -7.37 -9.24 18.03
CA ARG A 156 -6.64 -9.75 16.87
C ARG A 156 -5.19 -9.29 16.88
N PRO A 157 -4.25 -10.12 16.39
CA PRO A 157 -2.85 -9.73 16.28
C PRO A 157 -2.62 -8.80 15.09
N CYS A 158 -1.69 -7.87 15.26
CA CYS A 158 -1.20 -6.95 14.24
C CYS A 158 0.33 -7.02 14.25
N TYR A 159 0.90 -7.76 13.31
CA TYR A 159 2.34 -8.03 13.29
C TYR A 159 3.12 -6.92 12.60
N MET A 160 4.08 -6.34 13.29
CA MET A 160 5.01 -5.36 12.77
C MET A 160 6.43 -5.96 12.72
N TYR A 161 6.64 -6.95 11.85
CA TYR A 161 7.94 -7.57 11.71
C TYR A 161 8.80 -6.83 10.70
N ALA A 162 9.95 -6.35 11.15
CA ALA A 162 10.99 -5.86 10.26
C ALA A 162 12.09 -6.93 10.02
N LEU A 163 12.34 -7.81 10.96
CA LEU A 163 13.57 -8.61 11.03
C LEU A 163 13.43 -10.09 10.62
N THR A 164 12.23 -10.63 10.47
CA THR A 164 12.06 -12.07 10.22
C THR A 164 11.09 -12.31 9.08
N ARG A 165 11.55 -12.10 7.84
CA ARG A 165 10.69 -12.28 6.64
C ARG A 165 10.71 -13.68 6.06
N GLU A 166 11.71 -14.50 6.39
CA GLU A 166 11.82 -15.85 5.81
C GLU A 166 10.59 -16.69 6.12
N GLY A 167 9.89 -17.13 5.08
CA GLY A 167 8.70 -17.97 5.18
C GLY A 167 7.44 -17.32 5.77
N ARG A 168 7.43 -16.00 6.02
CA ARG A 168 6.28 -15.27 6.56
C ARG A 168 5.69 -14.28 5.57
N LYS A 169 4.37 -14.11 5.63
CA LYS A 169 3.67 -13.10 4.82
C LYS A 169 4.13 -11.69 5.22
N PRO A 170 4.20 -10.75 4.27
CA PRO A 170 4.48 -9.36 4.57
C PRO A 170 3.50 -8.79 5.62
N PRO A 171 3.93 -7.88 6.50
CA PRO A 171 3.08 -7.32 7.56
C PRO A 171 1.75 -6.74 7.07
N MET A 172 1.75 -6.06 5.93
CA MET A 172 0.55 -5.48 5.34
C MET A 172 -0.44 -6.53 4.82
N VAL A 173 0.04 -7.67 4.33
CA VAL A 173 -0.79 -8.83 3.97
C VAL A 173 -1.41 -9.44 5.22
N HIS A 174 -0.60 -9.61 6.26
CA HIS A 174 -1.06 -10.22 7.51
C HIS A 174 -2.14 -9.38 8.21
N VAL A 175 -1.94 -8.07 8.31
CA VAL A 175 -2.94 -7.19 8.96
C VAL A 175 -4.27 -7.21 8.20
N ARG A 176 -4.26 -7.27 6.86
CA ARG A 176 -5.49 -7.45 6.08
C ARG A 176 -6.23 -8.73 6.46
N GLN A 177 -5.50 -9.84 6.56
CA GLN A 177 -6.12 -11.10 6.98
C GLN A 177 -6.67 -11.01 8.41
N SER A 178 -5.95 -10.39 9.35
CA SER A 178 -6.40 -10.20 10.74
C SER A 178 -7.68 -9.39 10.82
N ILE A 179 -7.77 -8.25 10.15
CA ILE A 179 -8.99 -7.43 10.20
C ILE A 179 -10.17 -8.15 9.51
N TYR A 180 -9.99 -8.76 8.34
CA TYR A 180 -11.08 -9.42 7.64
C TYR A 180 -11.46 -10.78 8.25
N SER A 181 -10.63 -11.35 9.13
CA SER A 181 -11.01 -12.56 9.90
C SER A 181 -12.14 -12.33 10.89
N LEU A 182 -12.50 -11.08 11.15
CA LEU A 182 -13.65 -10.70 12.00
C LEU A 182 -15.01 -10.94 11.32
N LEU A 183 -15.02 -11.06 9.98
CA LEU A 183 -16.24 -11.23 9.22
C LEU A 183 -16.71 -12.68 9.28
N GLU A 184 -17.98 -12.88 9.59
CA GLU A 184 -18.63 -14.20 9.61
C GLU A 184 -19.54 -14.38 8.38
N PRO A 185 -19.79 -15.63 7.94
CA PRO A 185 -20.65 -15.90 6.79
C PRO A 185 -22.05 -15.29 6.95
N LYS A 186 -22.49 -14.52 5.95
CA LYS A 186 -23.83 -13.91 5.88
C LYS A 186 -24.50 -14.26 4.53
N LYS A 187 -25.82 -14.05 4.46
CA LYS A 187 -26.57 -14.17 3.22
C LYS A 187 -26.11 -13.11 2.22
N LYS A 188 -25.78 -13.53 0.99
CA LYS A 188 -25.29 -12.65 -0.06
C LYS A 188 -26.40 -11.77 -0.62
N LYS A 189 -26.04 -10.55 -0.97
CA LYS A 189 -26.88 -9.58 -1.66
C LYS A 189 -26.27 -9.29 -3.03
N GLY A 190 -27.04 -9.56 -4.11
CA GLY A 190 -26.54 -9.49 -5.49
C GLY A 190 -26.07 -8.10 -5.95
N ASN A 191 -26.44 -7.05 -5.22
CA ASN A 191 -26.14 -5.65 -5.53
C ASN A 191 -25.13 -5.00 -4.58
N VAL A 192 -24.36 -5.82 -3.82
CA VAL A 192 -23.34 -5.37 -2.87
C VAL A 192 -21.97 -5.85 -3.31
N VAL A 193 -20.98 -4.97 -3.32
CA VAL A 193 -19.59 -5.24 -3.73
C VAL A 193 -18.63 -4.64 -2.72
N ASN A 194 -17.54 -5.35 -2.43
CA ASN A 194 -16.43 -4.80 -1.65
C ASN A 194 -15.27 -4.40 -2.57
N LEU A 195 -14.66 -3.25 -2.28
CA LEU A 195 -13.37 -2.88 -2.83
C LEU A 195 -12.28 -3.25 -1.79
N LEU A 196 -11.44 -4.22 -2.16
CA LEU A 196 -10.34 -4.69 -1.32
C LEU A 196 -9.01 -4.20 -1.88
N GLY A 197 -8.14 -3.72 -1.02
CA GLY A 197 -6.79 -3.32 -1.46
C GLY A 197 -6.23 -2.15 -0.69
N PHE A 198 -7.05 -1.15 -0.43
CA PHE A 198 -6.63 0.05 0.26
C PHE A 198 -7.32 0.18 1.62
N PHE A 199 -6.67 0.91 2.53
CA PHE A 199 -7.22 1.27 3.85
C PHE A 199 -7.72 2.70 3.88
N SER A 200 -7.53 3.44 2.81
CA SER A 200 -8.15 4.72 2.51
C SER A 200 -9.03 4.60 1.28
N PRO A 201 -10.07 5.45 1.14
CA PRO A 201 -11.00 5.35 0.03
C PRO A 201 -10.35 5.75 -1.28
N LEU A 202 -10.92 5.28 -2.38
CA LEU A 202 -10.64 5.85 -3.69
C LEU A 202 -11.07 7.33 -3.72
N VAL A 203 -10.46 8.10 -4.63
CA VAL A 203 -10.90 9.48 -4.90
C VAL A 203 -12.37 9.49 -5.31
N ASP A 204 -13.13 10.50 -4.84
CA ASP A 204 -14.57 10.49 -4.99
C ASP A 204 -15.05 10.59 -6.45
N ASP A 205 -14.23 11.10 -7.34
CA ASP A 205 -14.47 11.19 -8.79
C ASP A 205 -13.89 10.00 -9.58
N CYS A 206 -13.60 8.88 -8.91
CA CYS A 206 -13.18 7.66 -9.57
C CYS A 206 -14.36 7.05 -10.35
N GLU A 207 -14.19 6.90 -11.64
CA GLU A 207 -15.20 6.35 -12.54
C GLU A 207 -15.66 4.93 -12.18
N LEU A 208 -14.87 4.20 -11.38
CA LEU A 208 -15.22 2.84 -10.96
C LEU A 208 -16.56 2.80 -10.20
N TYR A 209 -16.90 3.85 -9.45
CA TYR A 209 -18.17 3.92 -8.74
C TYR A 209 -19.37 4.01 -9.72
N ASP A 210 -19.24 4.80 -10.78
CA ASP A 210 -20.29 4.94 -11.80
C ASP A 210 -20.40 3.64 -12.62
N LEU A 211 -19.29 3.03 -13.00
CA LEU A 211 -19.28 1.74 -13.69
C LEU A 211 -19.96 0.63 -12.88
N LEU A 212 -19.71 0.57 -11.57
CA LEU A 212 -20.39 -0.37 -10.68
C LEU A 212 -21.88 -0.08 -10.56
N LYS A 213 -22.25 1.20 -10.47
CA LYS A 213 -23.66 1.60 -10.46
C LYS A 213 -24.39 1.21 -11.74
N ASP A 214 -23.77 1.40 -12.90
CA ASP A 214 -24.31 1.01 -14.21
C ASP A 214 -24.45 -0.54 -14.32
N ALA A 215 -23.57 -1.30 -13.63
CA ALA A 215 -23.69 -2.74 -13.49
C ALA A 215 -24.76 -3.20 -12.48
N GLY A 216 -25.55 -2.27 -11.91
CA GLY A 216 -26.61 -2.58 -10.96
C GLY A 216 -26.15 -2.73 -9.50
N VAL A 217 -24.91 -2.42 -9.20
CA VAL A 217 -24.41 -2.35 -7.81
C VAL A 217 -25.04 -1.13 -7.13
N ARG A 218 -25.59 -1.34 -5.93
CA ARG A 218 -26.19 -0.27 -5.12
C ARG A 218 -25.36 0.08 -3.91
N THR A 219 -24.57 -0.86 -3.41
CA THR A 219 -23.74 -0.65 -2.24
C THR A 219 -22.32 -1.09 -2.56
N VAL A 220 -21.40 -0.16 -2.39
CA VAL A 220 -19.96 -0.40 -2.52
C VAL A 220 -19.34 -0.20 -1.14
N HIS A 221 -18.77 -1.27 -0.59
CA HIS A 221 -18.05 -1.19 0.68
C HIS A 221 -16.56 -0.99 0.44
N GLU A 222 -16.04 0.05 1.05
CA GLU A 222 -14.63 0.24 1.35
C GLU A 222 -14.50 0.31 2.86
N ILE A 223 -13.54 -0.41 3.44
CA ILE A 223 -13.37 -0.45 4.90
C ILE A 223 -13.26 0.96 5.53
N SER A 224 -12.62 1.87 4.83
CA SER A 224 -12.43 3.26 5.24
C SER A 224 -13.68 4.14 5.17
N ARG A 225 -14.74 3.68 4.51
CA ARG A 225 -16.02 4.39 4.40
C ARG A 225 -17.08 3.82 5.32
N CYS A 226 -16.84 2.68 5.95
CA CYS A 226 -17.74 2.13 6.95
C CYS A 226 -17.82 3.09 8.15
N GLN A 227 -19.04 3.49 8.51
CA GLN A 227 -19.29 4.47 9.57
C GLN A 227 -19.12 3.84 10.96
N ASP A 228 -19.55 2.59 11.11
CA ASP A 228 -19.51 1.84 12.35
C ASP A 228 -19.16 0.36 12.12
N TYR A 229 -19.06 -0.38 13.21
CA TYR A 229 -18.69 -1.78 13.18
C TYR A 229 -19.78 -2.66 12.55
N ASP A 230 -21.06 -2.33 12.72
CA ASP A 230 -22.16 -3.09 12.16
C ASP A 230 -22.18 -2.97 10.63
N GLU A 231 -21.94 -1.77 10.10
CA GLU A 231 -21.76 -1.56 8.67
C GLU A 231 -20.54 -2.35 8.14
N TYR A 232 -19.40 -2.30 8.84
CA TYR A 232 -18.23 -3.10 8.49
C TYR A 232 -18.58 -4.60 8.41
N LEU A 233 -19.36 -5.13 9.35
CA LEU A 233 -19.78 -6.54 9.33
C LEU A 233 -20.66 -6.89 8.12
N THR A 234 -21.29 -5.90 7.46
CA THR A 234 -22.10 -6.14 6.24
C THR A 234 -21.22 -6.37 5.00
N MET A 235 -19.90 -6.13 5.05
CA MET A 235 -18.98 -6.54 3.99
C MET A 235 -19.07 -8.05 3.70
N ALA A 236 -19.45 -8.87 4.70
CA ALA A 236 -19.71 -10.31 4.52
C ALA A 236 -20.93 -10.63 3.63
N GLU A 237 -21.78 -9.66 3.31
CA GLU A 237 -22.97 -9.82 2.45
C GLU A 237 -22.68 -9.59 0.96
N ALA A 238 -21.46 -9.19 0.61
CA ALA A 238 -21.12 -8.87 -0.78
C ALA A 238 -21.30 -10.05 -1.72
N ASN A 239 -21.70 -9.74 -2.94
CA ASN A 239 -21.82 -10.71 -4.03
C ASN A 239 -20.45 -11.13 -4.57
N PHE A 240 -19.55 -10.14 -4.70
CA PHE A 240 -18.15 -10.36 -5.06
C PHE A 240 -17.25 -9.26 -4.51
N ASN A 241 -15.95 -9.50 -4.53
CA ASN A 241 -14.92 -8.54 -4.16
C ASN A 241 -14.18 -8.06 -5.41
N LEU A 242 -13.82 -6.78 -5.46
CA LEU A 242 -12.82 -6.24 -6.38
C LEU A 242 -11.50 -6.09 -5.65
N VAL A 243 -10.46 -6.74 -6.13
CA VAL A 243 -9.10 -6.66 -5.60
C VAL A 243 -8.35 -5.57 -6.38
N LEU A 244 -8.12 -4.43 -5.75
CA LEU A 244 -7.51 -3.26 -6.37
C LEU A 244 -5.99 -3.16 -6.14
N HIS A 245 -5.47 -3.97 -5.22
CA HIS A 245 -4.04 -4.01 -4.88
C HIS A 245 -3.60 -5.46 -4.63
N PRO A 246 -2.46 -5.90 -5.19
CA PRO A 246 -2.00 -7.30 -5.09
C PRO A 246 -1.88 -7.84 -3.65
N GLU A 247 -1.51 -7.01 -2.68
CA GLU A 247 -1.44 -7.42 -1.28
C GLU A 247 -2.78 -7.88 -0.67
N ALA A 248 -3.90 -7.56 -1.32
CA ALA A 248 -5.22 -7.98 -0.87
C ALA A 248 -5.64 -9.38 -1.41
N ARG A 249 -4.86 -10.00 -2.30
CA ARG A 249 -5.17 -11.32 -2.86
C ARG A 249 -5.41 -12.38 -1.77
N PHE A 250 -4.48 -12.49 -0.82
CA PHE A 250 -4.65 -13.45 0.28
C PHE A 250 -5.90 -13.21 1.13
N ALA A 251 -6.29 -11.95 1.31
CA ALA A 251 -7.55 -11.65 1.97
C ALA A 251 -8.74 -12.02 1.10
N ALA A 252 -8.68 -11.78 -0.20
CA ALA A 252 -9.74 -12.15 -1.14
C ALA A 252 -9.89 -13.67 -1.28
N GLU A 253 -8.80 -14.43 -1.25
CA GLU A 253 -8.80 -15.88 -1.19
C GLU A 253 -9.49 -16.38 0.10
N ASP A 254 -9.18 -15.78 1.26
CA ASP A 254 -9.87 -16.09 2.53
C ASP A 254 -11.37 -15.77 2.44
N PHE A 255 -11.76 -14.64 1.85
CA PHE A 255 -13.18 -14.34 1.57
C PHE A 255 -13.81 -15.40 0.69
N HIS A 256 -13.11 -15.88 -0.35
CA HIS A 256 -13.62 -16.93 -1.22
C HIS A 256 -13.82 -18.25 -0.47
N ASP A 257 -12.80 -18.68 0.28
CA ASP A 257 -12.79 -19.99 0.94
C ASP A 257 -13.74 -20.02 2.13
N ARG A 258 -13.71 -19.01 2.97
CA ARG A 258 -14.44 -18.98 4.25
C ARG A 258 -15.83 -18.36 4.10
N LEU A 259 -15.96 -17.27 3.37
CA LEU A 259 -17.21 -16.52 3.21
C LEU A 259 -17.95 -16.86 1.91
N LYS A 260 -17.34 -17.62 1.00
CA LYS A 260 -17.89 -17.94 -0.34
C LYS A 260 -18.19 -16.69 -1.18
N ILE A 261 -17.33 -15.67 -1.09
CA ILE A 261 -17.38 -14.45 -1.89
C ILE A 261 -16.31 -14.54 -2.96
N PRO A 262 -16.64 -14.67 -4.25
CA PRO A 262 -15.66 -14.67 -5.33
C PRO A 262 -15.02 -13.30 -5.48
N PHE A 263 -13.89 -13.23 -6.21
CA PHE A 263 -13.23 -11.96 -6.47
C PHE A 263 -12.78 -11.83 -7.92
N ILE A 264 -12.65 -10.57 -8.33
CA ILE A 264 -12.10 -10.15 -9.63
C ILE A 264 -10.97 -9.16 -9.32
N GLU A 265 -9.81 -9.32 -9.97
CA GLU A 265 -8.71 -8.37 -9.84
C GLU A 265 -8.83 -7.25 -10.87
N LEU A 266 -8.79 -6.02 -10.39
CA LEU A 266 -8.65 -4.80 -11.17
C LEU A 266 -7.43 -4.05 -10.64
N THR A 267 -6.26 -4.25 -11.25
CA THR A 267 -5.03 -3.60 -10.78
C THR A 267 -5.01 -2.12 -11.12
N ARG A 268 -4.37 -1.31 -10.25
CA ARG A 268 -4.08 0.10 -10.57
C ARG A 268 -3.12 0.17 -11.74
N LEU A 269 -3.49 0.96 -12.74
CA LEU A 269 -2.72 1.19 -13.95
C LEU A 269 -2.73 2.67 -14.31
N TYR A 270 -1.66 3.12 -14.99
CA TYR A 270 -1.55 4.47 -15.54
C TYR A 270 -1.58 4.46 -17.09
N GLN A 271 -1.56 3.31 -17.72
CA GLN A 271 -1.71 3.16 -19.17
C GLN A 271 -3.19 3.16 -19.55
N ILE A 272 -3.70 4.26 -20.11
CA ILE A 272 -5.10 4.46 -20.47
C ILE A 272 -5.69 3.29 -21.28
N ASP A 273 -4.95 2.78 -22.27
CA ASP A 273 -5.44 1.68 -23.11
C ASP A 273 -5.50 0.34 -22.37
N LYS A 274 -4.65 0.16 -21.35
CA LYS A 274 -4.71 -1.01 -20.46
C LYS A 274 -5.88 -0.91 -19.48
N ILE A 275 -6.16 0.29 -18.96
CA ILE A 275 -7.36 0.56 -18.16
C ILE A 275 -8.61 0.24 -18.97
N ALA A 276 -8.70 0.72 -20.22
CA ALA A 276 -9.82 0.42 -21.12
C ALA A 276 -10.00 -1.09 -21.37
N SER A 277 -8.89 -1.82 -21.55
CA SER A 277 -8.93 -3.27 -21.74
C SER A 277 -9.39 -3.99 -20.48
N GLN A 278 -8.93 -3.55 -19.30
CA GLN A 278 -9.31 -4.08 -18.00
C GLN A 278 -10.82 -3.86 -17.72
N TYR A 279 -11.35 -2.66 -17.97
CA TYR A 279 -12.77 -2.36 -17.78
C TYR A 279 -13.64 -3.11 -18.78
N ARG A 280 -13.19 -3.31 -20.03
CA ARG A 280 -13.88 -4.13 -21.01
C ARG A 280 -13.99 -5.60 -20.54
N ALA A 281 -12.88 -6.16 -20.05
CA ALA A 281 -12.86 -7.52 -19.51
C ALA A 281 -13.75 -7.65 -18.26
N PHE A 282 -13.74 -6.65 -17.40
CA PHE A 282 -14.60 -6.58 -16.22
C PHE A 282 -16.07 -6.50 -16.60
N GLY A 283 -16.46 -5.63 -17.54
CA GLY A 283 -17.82 -5.55 -18.05
C GLY A 283 -18.29 -6.88 -18.67
N ALA A 284 -17.44 -7.53 -19.46
CA ALA A 284 -17.74 -8.85 -20.03
C ALA A 284 -17.99 -9.92 -18.94
N ALA A 285 -17.22 -9.89 -17.84
CA ALA A 285 -17.42 -10.81 -16.72
C ALA A 285 -18.75 -10.57 -15.99
N LEU A 286 -19.25 -9.34 -15.98
CA LEU A 286 -20.53 -8.96 -15.39
C LEU A 286 -21.71 -9.04 -16.40
N GLY A 287 -21.44 -9.30 -17.68
CA GLY A 287 -22.45 -9.29 -18.73
C GLY A 287 -22.96 -7.89 -19.10
N VAL A 288 -22.16 -6.83 -18.86
CA VAL A 288 -22.50 -5.44 -19.15
C VAL A 288 -21.46 -4.79 -20.05
N GLN A 289 -21.87 -3.75 -20.79
CA GLN A 289 -20.96 -2.91 -21.55
C GLN A 289 -20.87 -1.54 -20.88
N PHE A 290 -19.70 -1.20 -20.36
CA PHE A 290 -19.46 0.08 -19.71
C PHE A 290 -19.33 1.23 -20.71
N SER A 291 -19.82 2.41 -20.35
CA SER A 291 -19.64 3.65 -21.08
C SER A 291 -18.53 4.50 -20.43
N ASP A 292 -17.27 4.19 -20.77
CA ASP A 292 -16.09 4.85 -20.21
C ASP A 292 -15.45 5.91 -21.13
N VAL A 293 -16.09 6.22 -22.26
CA VAL A 293 -15.50 7.06 -23.34
C VAL A 293 -15.15 8.45 -22.84
N GLU A 294 -16.06 9.10 -22.12
CA GLU A 294 -15.87 10.49 -21.68
C GLU A 294 -14.70 10.62 -20.68
N VAL A 295 -14.68 9.79 -19.64
CA VAL A 295 -13.62 9.82 -18.61
C VAL A 295 -12.26 9.41 -19.18
N ARG A 296 -12.24 8.48 -20.13
CA ARG A 296 -11.05 8.11 -20.86
C ARG A 296 -10.49 9.27 -21.71
N GLU A 297 -11.36 10.02 -22.39
CA GLU A 297 -10.95 11.19 -23.17
C GLU A 297 -10.51 12.36 -22.28
N GLN A 298 -11.06 12.50 -21.07
CA GLN A 298 -10.57 13.47 -20.09
C GLN A 298 -9.14 13.12 -19.66
N ALA A 299 -8.84 11.85 -19.39
CA ALA A 299 -7.50 11.41 -19.06
C ALA A 299 -6.52 11.64 -20.23
N ARG A 300 -6.91 11.32 -21.45
CA ARG A 300 -6.09 11.59 -22.66
C ARG A 300 -5.79 13.08 -22.85
N ARG A 301 -6.80 13.92 -22.65
CA ARG A 301 -6.61 15.39 -22.74
C ARG A 301 -5.65 15.92 -21.68
N ALA A 302 -5.67 15.39 -20.46
CA ALA A 302 -4.73 15.78 -19.43
C ALA A 302 -3.29 15.41 -19.79
N VAL A 303 -3.07 14.18 -20.31
CA VAL A 303 -1.76 13.74 -20.82
C VAL A 303 -1.30 14.65 -21.94
N GLU A 304 -2.16 14.92 -22.94
CA GLU A 304 -1.81 15.74 -24.10
C GLU A 304 -1.50 17.19 -23.72
N LYS A 305 -2.30 17.79 -22.81
CA LYS A 305 -2.05 19.14 -22.29
C LYS A 305 -0.67 19.23 -21.64
N PHE A 306 -0.32 18.25 -20.79
CA PHE A 306 1.00 18.20 -20.18
C PHE A 306 2.12 18.02 -21.22
N ARG A 307 1.92 17.15 -22.21
CA ARG A 307 2.89 16.91 -23.29
C ARG A 307 3.18 18.18 -24.09
N GLN A 308 2.14 18.98 -24.38
CA GLN A 308 2.30 20.26 -25.07
C GLN A 308 3.03 21.30 -24.24
N ALA A 309 2.75 21.35 -22.93
CA ALA A 309 3.39 22.27 -21.99
C ALA A 309 4.84 21.89 -21.67
N CYS A 310 5.16 20.59 -21.67
CA CYS A 310 6.45 20.04 -21.25
C CYS A 310 6.97 18.99 -22.23
N PRO A 311 7.28 19.37 -23.50
CA PRO A 311 7.68 18.40 -24.52
C PRO A 311 9.01 17.68 -24.20
N ASP A 312 9.89 18.32 -23.45
CA ASP A 312 11.18 17.79 -23.03
C ASP A 312 11.17 17.18 -21.62
N ALA A 313 9.99 16.80 -21.12
CA ALA A 313 9.87 16.20 -19.79
C ALA A 313 10.66 14.89 -19.70
N SER A 314 11.51 14.83 -18.69
CA SER A 314 12.40 13.71 -18.40
C SER A 314 12.34 13.36 -16.95
N PHE A 315 11.88 12.14 -16.65
CA PHE A 315 11.46 11.73 -15.33
C PHE A 315 12.48 10.87 -14.59
N ALA A 316 12.49 11.05 -13.26
CA ALA A 316 12.82 10.00 -12.30
C ALA A 316 11.54 9.59 -11.56
N VAL A 317 11.32 8.27 -11.44
CA VAL A 317 10.13 7.70 -10.82
C VAL A 317 10.52 6.87 -9.61
N GLY A 318 9.96 7.20 -8.45
CA GLY A 318 10.17 6.49 -7.20
C GLY A 318 9.08 5.45 -6.90
N GLU A 319 9.35 4.54 -5.97
CA GLU A 319 8.38 3.55 -5.51
C GLU A 319 7.49 4.07 -4.35
N CYS A 320 7.90 5.16 -3.70
CA CYS A 320 7.12 5.76 -2.61
C CYS A 320 6.00 6.65 -3.15
N MET A 321 5.08 6.02 -3.87
CA MET A 321 3.94 6.67 -4.53
C MET A 321 2.71 5.75 -4.60
N ASN A 322 1.57 6.29 -5.03
CA ASN A 322 0.35 5.53 -5.29
C ASN A 322 0.43 4.80 -6.64
N GLY A 323 1.18 3.71 -6.73
CA GLY A 323 1.29 2.91 -7.94
C GLY A 323 2.51 2.00 -7.95
N ASP A 324 2.73 1.33 -9.08
CA ASP A 324 3.96 0.60 -9.37
C ASP A 324 4.88 1.47 -10.24
N ALA A 325 6.12 1.66 -9.78
CA ALA A 325 7.09 2.55 -10.46
C ALA A 325 7.42 2.10 -11.89
N PHE A 326 7.45 0.80 -12.14
CA PHE A 326 7.75 0.24 -13.47
C PHE A 326 6.56 0.37 -14.41
N GLU A 327 5.34 0.16 -13.92
CA GLU A 327 4.11 0.36 -14.70
C GLU A 327 3.94 1.83 -15.08
N LEU A 328 4.10 2.75 -14.12
CA LEU A 328 4.04 4.18 -14.41
C LEU A 328 5.15 4.62 -15.37
N SER A 329 6.38 4.15 -15.18
CA SER A 329 7.49 4.46 -16.09
C SER A 329 7.20 4.01 -17.52
N LEU A 330 6.64 2.81 -17.68
CA LEU A 330 6.19 2.32 -18.98
C LEU A 330 5.06 3.18 -19.56
N ALA A 331 4.10 3.63 -18.74
CA ALA A 331 3.04 4.52 -19.18
C ALA A 331 3.61 5.86 -19.69
N LEU A 332 4.52 6.48 -18.93
CA LEU A 332 5.17 7.73 -19.31
C LEU A 332 5.92 7.62 -20.65
N VAL A 333 6.69 6.54 -20.83
CA VAL A 333 7.41 6.31 -22.10
C VAL A 333 6.44 6.12 -23.27
N ARG A 334 5.34 5.40 -23.06
CA ARG A 334 4.29 5.20 -24.07
C ARG A 334 3.54 6.48 -24.42
N TYR A 335 3.47 7.44 -23.51
CA TYR A 335 2.94 8.78 -23.74
C TYR A 335 3.94 9.72 -24.45
N GLY A 336 5.16 9.24 -24.73
CA GLY A 336 6.19 9.98 -25.45
C GLY A 336 7.16 10.75 -24.55
N PHE A 337 7.15 10.52 -23.25
CA PHE A 337 8.09 11.13 -22.31
C PHE A 337 9.34 10.27 -22.11
N GLN A 338 10.40 10.87 -21.57
CA GLN A 338 11.62 10.15 -21.22
C GLN A 338 11.59 9.76 -19.73
N VAL A 339 11.95 8.51 -19.43
CA VAL A 339 12.23 8.06 -18.08
C VAL A 339 13.69 7.68 -17.99
N LYS A 340 14.46 8.41 -17.20
CA LYS A 340 15.90 8.20 -17.03
C LYS A 340 16.20 7.24 -15.87
N GLU A 341 15.45 7.36 -14.79
CA GLU A 341 15.75 6.68 -13.55
C GLU A 341 14.48 6.17 -12.89
N ILE A 342 14.56 4.97 -12.33
CA ILE A 342 13.53 4.35 -11.50
C ILE A 342 14.19 3.99 -10.17
N TYR A 343 13.59 4.41 -9.07
CA TYR A 343 13.95 3.98 -7.73
C TYR A 343 12.88 2.98 -7.28
N GLY A 344 13.15 1.70 -7.44
CA GLY A 344 12.10 0.71 -7.22
C GLY A 344 12.64 -0.69 -6.94
N THR A 345 11.80 -1.45 -6.28
CA THR A 345 12.04 -2.83 -5.94
C THR A 345 11.49 -3.76 -7.02
N LEU A 346 12.33 -4.64 -7.55
CA LEU A 346 11.91 -5.64 -8.53
C LEU A 346 11.23 -6.83 -7.85
N THR A 347 10.11 -7.23 -8.42
CA THR A 347 9.33 -8.41 -8.04
C THR A 347 9.02 -9.25 -9.27
N ALA A 348 8.57 -10.49 -9.07
CA ALA A 348 8.11 -11.33 -10.19
C ALA A 348 6.92 -10.71 -10.94
N GLU A 349 6.12 -9.90 -10.25
CA GLU A 349 4.90 -9.30 -10.79
C GLU A 349 5.20 -8.08 -11.68
N ASN A 350 6.12 -7.18 -11.24
CA ASN A 350 6.44 -5.98 -12.02
C ASN A 350 7.50 -6.19 -13.10
N PHE A 351 8.17 -7.35 -13.11
CA PHE A 351 9.15 -7.69 -14.14
C PHE A 351 8.56 -7.67 -15.56
N VAL A 352 7.26 -7.92 -15.71
CA VAL A 352 6.56 -7.80 -17.00
C VAL A 352 6.58 -6.38 -17.55
N TYR A 353 6.47 -5.38 -16.69
CA TYR A 353 6.56 -3.97 -17.08
C TYR A 353 7.99 -3.59 -17.43
N LEU A 354 8.97 -4.05 -16.63
CA LEU A 354 10.39 -3.87 -16.92
C LEU A 354 10.76 -4.43 -18.31
N LYS A 355 10.29 -5.64 -18.63
CA LYS A 355 10.54 -6.26 -19.93
C LYS A 355 9.99 -5.43 -21.09
N GLN A 356 8.79 -4.85 -20.92
CA GLN A 356 8.22 -3.98 -21.95
C GLN A 356 8.92 -2.61 -22.00
N LEU A 357 9.35 -2.09 -20.85
CA LEU A 357 10.11 -0.85 -20.77
C LEU A 357 11.46 -0.96 -21.47
N ALA A 358 12.20 -2.05 -21.25
CA ALA A 358 13.48 -2.31 -21.89
C ALA A 358 13.40 -2.31 -23.43
N ALA A 359 12.26 -2.74 -23.99
CA ALA A 359 12.05 -2.74 -25.44
C ALA A 359 11.91 -1.31 -26.04
N VAL A 360 11.53 -0.31 -25.23
CA VAL A 360 11.26 1.07 -25.69
C VAL A 360 12.17 2.11 -25.04
N SER A 361 12.78 1.79 -23.92
CA SER A 361 13.71 2.65 -23.17
C SER A 361 14.80 1.80 -22.47
N PRO A 362 15.70 1.14 -23.23
CA PRO A 362 16.67 0.18 -22.71
C PRO A 362 17.65 0.79 -21.70
N GLU A 363 17.99 2.07 -21.87
CA GLU A 363 18.96 2.80 -21.05
C GLU A 363 18.42 3.33 -19.72
N THR A 364 17.13 3.12 -19.43
CA THR A 364 16.54 3.53 -18.16
C THR A 364 17.27 2.85 -17.01
N LYS A 365 17.81 3.62 -16.08
CA LYS A 365 18.54 3.12 -14.92
C LYS A 365 17.55 2.72 -13.82
N VAL A 366 17.78 1.56 -13.23
CA VAL A 366 17.01 1.04 -12.10
C VAL A 366 17.89 0.99 -10.88
N PHE A 367 17.49 1.72 -9.84
CA PHE A 367 18.09 1.77 -8.52
C PHE A 367 17.14 1.10 -7.52
N SER A 368 17.67 0.67 -6.38
CA SER A 368 16.86 0.18 -5.27
C SER A 368 17.06 1.03 -4.03
N ASN A 369 15.97 1.44 -3.41
CA ASN A 369 15.99 2.13 -2.11
C ASN A 369 16.54 1.25 -0.96
N LEU A 370 16.69 -0.05 -1.21
CA LEU A 370 17.27 -1.00 -0.25
C LEU A 370 18.79 -1.14 -0.39
N GLU A 371 19.36 -0.61 -1.47
CA GLU A 371 20.79 -0.73 -1.73
C GLU A 371 21.60 0.38 -1.03
N PRO A 372 22.50 0.05 -0.09
CA PRO A 372 23.23 1.05 0.69
C PRO A 372 24.09 2.01 -0.13
N THR A 373 24.54 1.58 -1.31
CA THR A 373 25.38 2.42 -2.19
C THR A 373 24.64 3.65 -2.73
N LEU A 374 23.32 3.72 -2.62
CA LEU A 374 22.58 4.96 -2.91
C LEU A 374 23.02 6.17 -2.05
N LEU A 375 23.76 5.93 -0.95
CA LEU A 375 24.46 6.97 -0.22
C LEU A 375 25.42 7.79 -1.13
N TYR A 376 25.93 7.17 -2.18
CA TYR A 376 26.88 7.77 -3.12
C TYR A 376 26.21 8.28 -4.40
N TYR A 377 24.87 8.29 -4.44
CA TYR A 377 24.15 8.83 -5.58
C TYR A 377 24.47 10.32 -5.76
N ASP A 378 24.81 10.71 -6.99
CA ASP A 378 25.06 12.11 -7.39
C ASP A 378 24.19 12.44 -8.61
N ALA A 379 23.26 13.37 -8.42
CA ALA A 379 22.39 13.86 -9.50
C ALA A 379 23.12 14.71 -10.56
N LYS A 380 24.40 15.07 -10.32
CA LYS A 380 25.19 15.82 -11.29
C LYS A 380 25.35 15.04 -12.58
N GLY A 381 24.83 15.59 -13.67
CA GLY A 381 24.85 14.95 -14.99
C GLY A 381 23.61 14.07 -15.27
N SER A 382 22.73 13.90 -14.34
CA SER A 382 21.39 13.39 -14.62
C SER A 382 20.64 14.40 -15.48
N LYS A 383 19.93 13.89 -16.50
CA LYS A 383 19.08 14.70 -17.38
C LYS A 383 17.61 14.71 -16.91
N VAL A 384 17.37 14.38 -15.66
CA VAL A 384 16.05 14.44 -15.01
C VAL A 384 15.67 15.89 -14.79
N ASN A 385 14.44 16.25 -15.12
CA ASN A 385 13.90 17.59 -14.87
C ASN A 385 12.53 17.57 -14.19
N LEU A 386 12.00 16.38 -13.89
CA LEU A 386 10.77 16.16 -13.13
C LEU A 386 10.87 14.86 -12.33
N THR A 387 10.28 14.84 -11.16
CA THR A 387 10.28 13.64 -10.31
C THR A 387 8.88 13.27 -9.83
N ILE A 388 8.64 11.98 -9.69
CA ILE A 388 7.41 11.43 -9.13
C ILE A 388 7.79 10.49 -7.99
N GLY A 389 7.23 10.72 -6.80
CA GLY A 389 7.53 9.96 -5.59
C GLY A 389 8.41 10.74 -4.61
N LYS A 390 8.28 10.44 -3.32
CA LYS A 390 9.09 11.07 -2.27
C LYS A 390 10.57 10.77 -2.41
N ASP A 391 10.88 9.52 -2.74
CA ASP A 391 12.23 9.00 -2.93
C ASP A 391 12.91 9.63 -4.14
N ALA A 392 12.26 9.66 -5.29
CA ALA A 392 12.80 10.33 -6.47
C ALA A 392 13.07 11.83 -6.20
N GLY A 393 12.14 12.53 -5.53
CA GLY A 393 12.32 13.92 -5.11
C GLY A 393 13.49 14.12 -4.13
N TYR A 394 13.74 13.15 -3.27
CA TYR A 394 14.88 13.18 -2.34
C TYR A 394 16.22 13.16 -3.09
N TYR A 395 16.35 12.32 -4.11
CA TYR A 395 17.57 12.21 -4.92
C TYR A 395 17.76 13.36 -5.91
N HIS A 396 16.69 14.10 -6.24
CA HIS A 396 16.71 15.23 -7.17
C HIS A 396 16.13 16.51 -6.54
N PRO A 397 16.74 17.06 -5.48
CA PRO A 397 16.16 18.16 -4.71
C PRO A 397 16.02 19.47 -5.52
N GLY A 398 16.64 19.58 -6.69
CA GLY A 398 16.53 20.73 -7.58
C GLY A 398 15.47 20.60 -8.67
N CYS A 399 14.71 19.47 -8.72
CA CYS A 399 13.67 19.25 -9.72
C CYS A 399 12.28 19.45 -9.10
N PRO A 400 11.31 19.97 -9.87
CA PRO A 400 9.90 19.90 -9.49
C PRO A 400 9.51 18.46 -9.17
N ASN A 401 8.81 18.26 -8.06
CA ASN A 401 8.44 16.92 -7.58
C ASN A 401 6.95 16.80 -7.31
N VAL A 402 6.34 15.78 -7.86
CA VAL A 402 5.00 15.32 -7.47
C VAL A 402 5.14 14.15 -6.51
N VAL A 403 4.91 14.38 -5.23
CA VAL A 403 5.02 13.34 -4.18
C VAL A 403 4.16 12.13 -4.49
N TRP A 404 2.97 12.34 -5.03
CA TRP A 404 2.02 11.30 -5.46
C TRP A 404 1.84 10.15 -4.46
N ASN A 405 1.82 10.48 -3.19
CA ASN A 405 1.60 9.52 -2.09
C ASN A 405 0.47 10.04 -1.20
N GLN A 406 -0.75 9.91 -1.70
CA GLN A 406 -1.98 10.44 -1.12
C GLN A 406 -2.71 9.34 -0.35
N ASP A 407 -3.33 9.68 0.77
CA ASP A 407 -4.21 8.77 1.50
C ASP A 407 -5.43 8.39 0.65
N ARG A 408 -6.15 9.37 0.09
CA ARG A 408 -7.19 9.10 -0.91
C ARG A 408 -6.54 8.56 -2.18
N GLN A 409 -6.96 7.37 -2.57
CA GLN A 409 -6.25 6.57 -3.57
C GLN A 409 -6.65 6.99 -4.99
N PRO A 410 -5.70 7.54 -5.77
CA PRO A 410 -5.95 7.76 -7.20
C PRO A 410 -6.07 6.40 -7.90
N TYR A 411 -7.07 6.26 -8.78
CA TYR A 411 -7.34 5.00 -9.47
C TYR A 411 -7.98 5.26 -10.83
N GLY A 412 -7.81 4.32 -11.77
CA GLY A 412 -8.41 4.36 -13.08
C GLY A 412 -8.04 5.59 -13.91
N TYR A 413 -8.95 6.04 -14.76
CA TYR A 413 -8.76 7.24 -15.59
C TYR A 413 -8.66 8.51 -14.75
N ALA A 414 -9.45 8.61 -13.67
CA ALA A 414 -9.35 9.73 -12.74
C ALA A 414 -7.95 9.82 -12.12
N GLY A 415 -7.31 8.69 -11.80
CA GLY A 415 -5.93 8.65 -11.32
C GLY A 415 -4.93 9.18 -12.33
N VAL A 416 -5.06 8.79 -13.60
CA VAL A 416 -4.20 9.30 -14.69
C VAL A 416 -4.40 10.81 -14.86
N ARG A 417 -5.63 11.28 -14.98
CA ARG A 417 -5.94 12.70 -15.14
C ARG A 417 -5.34 13.53 -14.02
N ARG A 418 -5.59 13.16 -12.77
CA ARG A 418 -5.08 13.88 -11.58
C ARG A 418 -3.56 13.90 -11.51
N LEU A 419 -2.88 12.81 -11.92
CA LEU A 419 -1.41 12.79 -11.97
C LEU A 419 -0.87 13.85 -12.94
N PHE A 420 -1.40 13.91 -14.15
CA PHE A 420 -0.93 14.86 -15.15
C PHE A 420 -1.32 16.31 -14.84
N GLU A 421 -2.45 16.54 -14.18
CA GLU A 421 -2.81 17.85 -13.61
C GLU A 421 -1.82 18.28 -12.52
N ALA A 422 -1.43 17.35 -11.61
CA ALA A 422 -0.45 17.64 -10.57
C ALA A 422 0.97 17.89 -11.14
N LEU A 423 1.36 17.15 -12.19
CA LEU A 423 2.64 17.36 -12.88
C LEU A 423 2.70 18.73 -13.53
N LEU A 424 1.60 19.17 -14.16
CA LEU A 424 1.51 20.50 -14.76
C LEU A 424 1.63 21.59 -13.69
N ALA A 425 0.88 21.47 -12.59
CA ALA A 425 0.94 22.43 -11.49
C ALA A 425 2.35 22.52 -10.87
N ALA A 426 3.00 21.38 -10.61
CA ALA A 426 4.37 21.35 -10.06
C ALA A 426 5.39 22.01 -11.00
N LYS A 427 5.14 21.99 -12.31
CA LYS A 427 6.01 22.65 -13.30
C LYS A 427 5.77 24.17 -13.37
N GLU A 428 4.54 24.60 -13.15
CA GLU A 428 4.17 26.03 -13.15
C GLU A 428 4.65 26.76 -11.88
N GLU A 429 4.80 26.02 -10.76
CA GLU A 429 5.29 26.53 -9.46
C GLU A 429 6.83 26.62 -9.37
N ALA A 430 7.57 25.97 -10.26
CA ALA A 430 9.04 25.88 -10.27
C ALA A 430 9.71 26.93 -11.16
#